data_86140902c561285d716317e6bd31cad5
#
_entry.id   86140902c561285d716317e6bd31cad5
#
_cell.length_a   1.000
_cell.length_b   1.000
_cell.length_c   1.000
_cell.angle_alpha   90.00
_cell.angle_beta   90.00
_cell.angle_gamma   90.00
#
_symmetry.space_group_name_H-M   'P 1'
#
loop_
_entity.id
_entity.type
_entity.pdbx_description
1 polymer ?
#
loop_
_entity_poly.entity_id
_entity_poly.type
_entity_poly.pdbx_seq_one_letter_code
_entity_poly.pdbx_strand_id
1 'polypeptide(L)'
;MKKTLLFLCVCLIGGTSFAQVLTENFSGYTIGNIGTDMTGTTPGQGNWYTLSSNGTAPTTTTNASNNNFQIVDNGGTNGYVLQITGPNGNPGSSIMWQNGLSTWWGLRPAGNNIIEIEYDFFTGPPTTSLNNMRVLLYDAAGTRILAGLSMVESTKVISGVAYYDNTAGGGSVTNYLFNLGTPPVTLPANTWVRMGMSFNKTTGEVKWRGPGFNGFVMGAAAGYDPDEADLIATAGGAANNVASTGLFDNLLIRNTATDTLLEVDGIQSSASMSVFPNPASGFINIANVPGLRSIAIVDLNGRTVKSVRYEGVSDATVDISELAAGMYLLSVNGDSGTVTQKIVKK
;
A
#
# COMPACT_ATOMS: atom_id res chain seq x y z
N MET A 1 13.61 -33.74 -52.82
CA MET A 1 12.98 -32.64 -52.08
C MET A 1 12.74 -33.10 -50.66
N LYS A 2 13.61 -32.73 -49.70
CA LYS A 2 13.44 -33.07 -48.29
C LYS A 2 12.68 -31.90 -47.60
N LYS A 3 11.48 -32.14 -47.07
CA LYS A 3 10.71 -31.18 -46.31
C LYS A 3 11.21 -31.22 -44.87
N THR A 4 11.89 -30.13 -44.43
CA THR A 4 12.29 -29.92 -43.05
C THR A 4 11.08 -29.37 -42.29
N LEU A 5 10.54 -30.14 -41.34
CA LEU A 5 9.46 -29.72 -40.44
C LEU A 5 10.09 -28.94 -39.30
N LEU A 6 9.87 -27.61 -39.25
CA LEU A 6 10.32 -26.74 -38.18
C LEU A 6 9.31 -26.86 -37.01
N PHE A 7 9.72 -27.49 -35.91
CA PHE A 7 8.93 -27.55 -34.68
C PHE A 7 9.17 -26.23 -33.91
N LEU A 8 8.15 -25.38 -33.93
CA LEU A 8 8.15 -24.17 -33.11
C LEU A 8 7.73 -24.57 -31.69
N CYS A 9 8.71 -24.70 -30.79
CA CYS A 9 8.47 -24.93 -29.37
C CYS A 9 8.07 -23.57 -28.73
N VAL A 10 6.77 -23.35 -28.54
CA VAL A 10 6.27 -22.22 -27.76
C VAL A 10 6.42 -22.59 -26.29
N CYS A 11 7.50 -22.15 -25.65
CA CYS A 11 7.60 -22.16 -24.20
C CYS A 11 6.62 -21.13 -23.63
N LEU A 12 5.49 -21.59 -23.13
CA LEU A 12 4.64 -20.81 -22.24
C LEU A 12 5.40 -20.63 -20.92
N ILE A 13 6.11 -19.52 -20.79
CA ILE A 13 6.64 -19.05 -19.50
C ILE A 13 5.43 -18.45 -18.77
N GLY A 14 4.80 -19.24 -17.90
CA GLY A 14 3.81 -18.78 -16.95
C GLY A 14 4.51 -17.95 -15.86
N GLY A 15 4.87 -16.71 -16.18
CA GLY A 15 5.22 -15.73 -15.16
C GLY A 15 3.95 -15.32 -14.44
N THR A 16 3.87 -15.48 -13.12
CA THR A 16 2.87 -14.82 -12.28
C THR A 16 3.22 -13.33 -12.29
N SER A 17 2.70 -12.58 -13.26
CA SER A 17 2.82 -11.13 -13.25
C SER A 17 1.86 -10.58 -12.20
N PHE A 18 2.38 -10.13 -11.07
CA PHE A 18 1.64 -9.23 -10.20
C PHE A 18 1.46 -7.92 -10.98
N ALA A 19 0.24 -7.57 -11.30
CA ALA A 19 -0.02 -6.27 -11.90
C ALA A 19 -0.06 -5.24 -10.77
N GLN A 20 1.11 -4.68 -10.46
CA GLN A 20 1.22 -3.47 -9.65
C GLN A 20 0.60 -2.33 -10.45
N VAL A 21 -0.42 -1.69 -9.89
CA VAL A 21 -1.20 -0.64 -10.55
C VAL A 21 -0.53 0.71 -10.35
N LEU A 22 -0.12 1.02 -9.11
CA LEU A 22 0.51 2.26 -8.74
C LEU A 22 1.46 2.04 -7.56
N THR A 23 2.65 2.65 -7.63
CA THR A 23 3.52 2.87 -6.47
C THR A 23 3.93 4.32 -6.46
N GLU A 24 3.71 5.00 -5.35
CA GLU A 24 4.04 6.41 -5.22
C GLU A 24 4.68 6.68 -3.85
N ASN A 25 5.90 7.21 -3.87
CA ASN A 25 6.65 7.60 -2.68
C ASN A 25 7.01 9.08 -2.64
N PHE A 26 6.45 9.84 -3.57
CA PHE A 26 6.60 11.29 -3.70
C PHE A 26 8.03 11.84 -3.84
N SER A 27 9.06 10.98 -3.80
CA SER A 27 10.48 11.37 -3.84
C SER A 27 10.91 12.00 -5.16
N GLY A 28 10.18 11.74 -6.25
CA GLY A 28 10.46 12.26 -7.59
C GLY A 28 9.93 13.67 -7.85
N TYR A 29 9.24 14.28 -6.89
CA TYR A 29 8.56 15.56 -7.07
C TYR A 29 9.33 16.74 -6.50
N THR A 30 8.96 17.93 -6.96
CA THR A 30 9.51 19.18 -6.44
C THR A 30 8.74 19.60 -5.19
N ILE A 31 9.47 20.04 -4.17
CA ILE A 31 8.88 20.62 -2.94
C ILE A 31 7.97 21.81 -3.29
N GLY A 32 6.84 21.88 -2.62
CA GLY A 32 5.80 22.87 -2.82
C GLY A 32 4.50 22.26 -3.35
N ASN A 33 3.71 23.03 -4.08
CA ASN A 33 2.41 22.57 -4.57
C ASN A 33 2.55 21.36 -5.51
N ILE A 34 1.86 20.26 -5.20
CA ILE A 34 1.74 19.14 -6.12
C ILE A 34 0.69 19.43 -7.20
N GLY A 35 -0.43 20.06 -6.83
CA GLY A 35 -1.48 20.48 -7.74
C GLY A 35 -1.23 21.86 -8.36
N THR A 36 -1.69 22.06 -9.57
CA THR A 36 -1.68 23.35 -10.27
C THR A 36 -3.06 24.00 -10.33
N ASP A 37 -4.10 23.18 -10.07
CA ASP A 37 -5.50 23.57 -10.20
C ASP A 37 -6.35 22.90 -9.11
N MET A 38 -6.83 23.72 -8.17
CA MET A 38 -7.70 23.24 -7.07
C MET A 38 -9.14 22.94 -7.50
N THR A 39 -9.45 23.03 -8.79
CA THR A 39 -10.79 22.71 -9.33
C THR A 39 -10.93 21.27 -9.81
N GLY A 40 -9.84 20.52 -9.82
CA GLY A 40 -9.83 19.13 -10.29
C GLY A 40 -9.89 18.97 -11.81
N THR A 41 -9.59 20.02 -12.60
CA THR A 41 -9.69 19.95 -14.06
C THR A 41 -8.33 19.74 -14.72
N THR A 42 -7.25 20.24 -14.14
CA THR A 42 -5.90 20.14 -14.68
C THR A 42 -4.97 19.45 -13.67
N PRO A 43 -4.28 18.37 -14.07
CA PRO A 43 -3.37 17.70 -13.16
C PRO A 43 -2.10 18.51 -12.90
N GLY A 44 -1.52 18.29 -11.74
CA GLY A 44 -0.21 18.82 -11.35
C GLY A 44 0.92 17.83 -11.55
N GLN A 45 1.91 17.86 -10.63
CA GLN A 45 3.04 16.94 -10.65
C GLN A 45 2.56 15.49 -10.63
N GLY A 46 3.20 14.61 -11.39
CA GLY A 46 2.89 13.17 -11.41
C GLY A 46 1.48 12.83 -11.91
N ASN A 47 0.81 13.72 -12.61
CA ASN A 47 -0.59 13.59 -13.05
C ASN A 47 -1.60 13.51 -11.90
N TRP A 48 -1.28 14.05 -10.73
CA TRP A 48 -2.20 14.19 -9.63
C TRP A 48 -3.16 15.34 -9.83
N TYR A 49 -4.46 15.06 -9.73
CA TYR A 49 -5.55 16.04 -9.70
C TYR A 49 -5.80 16.46 -8.26
N THR A 50 -6.16 17.73 -8.08
CA THR A 50 -6.45 18.29 -6.76
C THR A 50 -7.75 19.09 -6.79
N LEU A 51 -8.63 18.82 -5.83
CA LEU A 51 -9.87 19.57 -5.63
C LEU A 51 -9.92 20.06 -4.18
N SER A 52 -10.08 21.36 -4.01
CA SER A 52 -10.29 21.95 -2.69
C SER A 52 -11.59 22.73 -2.68
N SER A 53 -12.45 22.47 -1.73
CA SER A 53 -13.76 23.10 -1.65
C SER A 53 -14.07 23.61 -0.25
N ASN A 54 -15.06 24.50 -0.21
CA ASN A 54 -15.62 25.08 1.00
C ASN A 54 -17.11 24.63 1.15
N GLY A 55 -17.39 23.39 0.71
CA GLY A 55 -18.71 22.76 0.84
C GLY A 55 -19.63 22.83 -0.37
N THR A 56 -19.37 23.72 -1.29
CA THR A 56 -19.91 23.72 -2.64
C THR A 56 -18.74 23.73 -3.60
N ALA A 57 -18.92 23.50 -4.86
CA ALA A 57 -17.87 23.44 -5.88
C ALA A 57 -16.66 24.35 -5.58
N PRO A 58 -15.45 24.11 -6.13
CA PRO A 58 -14.23 24.81 -5.77
C PRO A 58 -14.43 26.31 -5.63
N THR A 59 -13.98 26.88 -4.54
CA THR A 59 -14.15 28.29 -4.23
C THR A 59 -12.78 28.92 -3.91
N THR A 60 -12.67 30.22 -4.10
CA THR A 60 -11.49 31.01 -3.71
C THR A 60 -11.52 31.45 -2.25
N THR A 61 -12.38 30.85 -1.43
CA THR A 61 -12.51 31.16 -0.02
C THR A 61 -11.45 30.49 0.84
N THR A 62 -11.41 30.82 2.13
CA THR A 62 -10.31 30.51 3.06
C THR A 62 -9.90 29.04 3.16
N ASN A 63 -10.80 28.10 2.81
CA ASN A 63 -10.49 26.66 2.88
C ASN A 63 -10.04 26.07 1.54
N ALA A 64 -10.19 26.79 0.43
CA ALA A 64 -9.85 26.30 -0.90
C ALA A 64 -8.55 26.92 -1.39
N SER A 65 -7.51 26.09 -1.60
CA SER A 65 -6.19 26.54 -2.05
C SER A 65 -5.37 25.38 -2.61
N ASN A 66 -4.56 25.65 -3.64
CA ASN A 66 -3.52 24.73 -4.08
C ASN A 66 -2.50 24.44 -2.97
N ASN A 67 -2.32 25.36 -2.01
CA ASN A 67 -1.43 25.16 -0.87
C ASN A 67 -1.91 24.09 0.11
N ASN A 68 -3.12 23.56 -0.07
CA ASN A 68 -3.59 22.44 0.72
C ASN A 68 -2.95 21.10 0.31
N PHE A 69 -2.20 21.08 -0.80
CA PHE A 69 -1.57 19.87 -1.35
C PHE A 69 -0.10 20.16 -1.61
N GLN A 70 0.77 19.72 -0.69
CA GLN A 70 2.19 20.04 -0.72
C GLN A 70 3.06 18.80 -0.75
N ILE A 71 4.14 18.86 -1.49
CA ILE A 71 5.30 18.00 -1.29
C ILE A 71 6.18 18.69 -0.26
N VAL A 72 6.45 18.03 0.84
CA VAL A 72 7.28 18.55 1.94
C VAL A 72 8.45 17.60 2.23
N ASP A 73 9.57 18.15 2.67
CA ASP A 73 10.69 17.36 3.17
C ASP A 73 10.43 17.02 4.64
N ASN A 74 10.11 15.76 4.90
CA ASN A 74 9.88 15.23 6.25
C ASN A 74 11.20 14.75 6.90
N GLY A 75 12.30 14.74 6.14
CA GLY A 75 13.58 14.21 6.61
C GLY A 75 13.57 12.72 6.90
N GLY A 76 14.71 12.23 7.43
CA GLY A 76 14.85 10.82 7.82
C GLY A 76 14.67 9.83 6.68
N THR A 77 14.01 8.70 6.95
CA THR A 77 13.80 7.62 5.99
C THR A 77 12.66 7.88 4.99
N ASN A 78 11.74 8.79 5.33
CA ASN A 78 10.60 9.12 4.47
C ASN A 78 10.95 10.16 3.39
N GLY A 79 11.95 11.04 3.64
CA GLY A 79 12.35 12.05 2.66
C GLY A 79 11.18 12.98 2.28
N TYR A 80 10.88 13.07 0.98
CA TYR A 80 9.75 13.86 0.49
C TYR A 80 8.46 13.06 0.62
N VAL A 81 7.44 13.72 1.16
CA VAL A 81 6.12 13.13 1.42
C VAL A 81 5.02 14.08 0.94
N LEU A 82 3.84 13.53 0.69
CA LEU A 82 2.65 14.32 0.44
C LEU A 82 2.06 14.84 1.75
N GLN A 83 1.78 16.14 1.82
CA GLN A 83 1.00 16.78 2.86
C GLN A 83 -0.34 17.23 2.31
N ILE A 84 -1.45 16.84 2.96
CA ILE A 84 -2.78 17.35 2.68
C ILE A 84 -3.26 18.14 3.91
N THR A 85 -3.66 19.39 3.68
CA THR A 85 -4.24 20.26 4.72
C THR A 85 -5.75 20.21 4.64
N GLY A 86 -6.37 19.83 5.75
CA GLY A 86 -7.82 19.86 5.92
C GLY A 86 -8.36 21.24 6.28
N PRO A 87 -9.65 21.49 6.07
CA PRO A 87 -10.27 22.78 6.28
C PRO A 87 -10.27 23.24 7.75
N ASN A 88 -10.25 24.56 7.95
CA ASN A 88 -10.39 25.20 9.26
C ASN A 88 -11.86 25.60 9.55
N GLY A 89 -12.80 24.98 8.90
CA GLY A 89 -14.25 25.24 9.02
C GLY A 89 -15.06 24.08 8.50
N ASN A 90 -16.39 24.22 8.52
CA ASN A 90 -17.33 23.24 7.97
C ASN A 90 -18.42 23.98 7.16
N PRO A 91 -18.76 23.51 5.96
CA PRO A 91 -18.19 22.38 5.27
C PRO A 91 -16.84 22.70 4.61
N GLY A 92 -16.13 21.65 4.15
CA GLY A 92 -14.90 21.80 3.37
C GLY A 92 -14.20 20.47 3.16
N SER A 93 -13.40 20.41 2.09
CA SER A 93 -12.59 19.24 1.73
C SER A 93 -11.37 19.61 0.90
N SER A 94 -10.33 18.80 1.02
CA SER A 94 -9.17 18.74 0.12
C SER A 94 -9.06 17.32 -0.37
N ILE A 95 -9.18 17.09 -1.68
CA ILE A 95 -9.25 15.78 -2.33
C ILE A 95 -8.16 15.70 -3.39
N MET A 96 -7.47 14.59 -3.44
CA MET A 96 -6.41 14.34 -4.41
C MET A 96 -6.52 12.91 -4.97
N TRP A 97 -6.38 12.77 -6.29
CA TRP A 97 -6.48 11.50 -7.01
C TRP A 97 -5.66 11.46 -8.28
N GLN A 98 -5.53 10.28 -8.87
CA GLN A 98 -5.04 10.08 -10.24
C GLN A 98 -6.10 9.38 -11.08
N ASN A 99 -6.24 9.81 -12.32
CA ASN A 99 -7.09 9.14 -13.29
C ASN A 99 -6.44 7.87 -13.82
N GLY A 100 -7.25 6.90 -14.24
CA GLY A 100 -6.82 5.72 -14.97
C GLY A 100 -6.87 4.41 -14.18
N LEU A 101 -7.28 4.43 -12.91
CA LEU A 101 -7.40 3.22 -12.10
C LEU A 101 -8.33 2.18 -12.76
N SER A 102 -9.47 2.59 -13.29
CA SER A 102 -10.40 1.70 -14.01
C SER A 102 -9.78 1.06 -15.24
N THR A 103 -8.96 1.80 -15.99
CA THR A 103 -8.23 1.25 -17.14
C THR A 103 -7.25 0.17 -16.70
N TRP A 104 -6.46 0.43 -15.66
CA TRP A 104 -5.51 -0.55 -15.11
C TRP A 104 -6.22 -1.75 -14.50
N TRP A 105 -7.32 -1.50 -13.80
CA TRP A 105 -8.16 -2.58 -13.27
C TRP A 105 -8.70 -3.47 -14.39
N GLY A 106 -9.11 -2.89 -15.53
CA GLY A 106 -9.57 -3.61 -16.71
C GLY A 106 -8.50 -4.52 -17.34
N LEU A 107 -7.22 -4.16 -17.19
CA LEU A 107 -6.07 -4.90 -17.71
C LEU A 107 -5.51 -5.96 -16.75
N ARG A 108 -6.12 -6.14 -15.57
CA ARG A 108 -5.63 -7.08 -14.58
C ARG A 108 -5.63 -8.54 -15.09
N PRO A 109 -4.71 -9.39 -14.63
CA PRO A 109 -4.73 -10.81 -14.91
C PRO A 109 -6.08 -11.45 -14.52
N ALA A 110 -6.54 -12.41 -15.31
CA ALA A 110 -7.77 -13.14 -15.01
C ALA A 110 -7.66 -13.81 -13.62
N GLY A 111 -8.67 -13.62 -12.79
CA GLY A 111 -8.70 -14.12 -11.41
C GLY A 111 -8.21 -13.12 -10.35
N ASN A 112 -7.49 -12.05 -10.72
CA ASN A 112 -7.08 -11.01 -9.79
C ASN A 112 -8.26 -10.07 -9.50
N ASN A 113 -9.22 -10.54 -8.71
CA ASN A 113 -10.45 -9.81 -8.41
C ASN A 113 -10.40 -9.05 -7.08
N ILE A 114 -9.25 -8.99 -6.44
CA ILE A 114 -9.01 -8.21 -5.23
C ILE A 114 -8.15 -7.01 -5.60
N ILE A 115 -8.58 -5.80 -5.21
CA ILE A 115 -7.75 -4.61 -5.22
C ILE A 115 -7.32 -4.33 -3.78
N GLU A 116 -6.03 -4.04 -3.61
CA GLU A 116 -5.42 -3.70 -2.33
C GLU A 116 -4.81 -2.32 -2.42
N ILE A 117 -5.03 -1.51 -1.39
CA ILE A 117 -4.44 -0.18 -1.22
C ILE A 117 -3.73 -0.15 0.12
N GLU A 118 -2.43 0.12 0.09
CA GLU A 118 -1.58 0.26 1.27
C GLU A 118 -0.85 1.60 1.23
N TYR A 119 -0.64 2.19 2.38
CA TYR A 119 0.08 3.47 2.47
C TYR A 119 0.66 3.69 3.87
N ASP A 120 1.70 4.50 3.93
CA ASP A 120 2.21 5.04 5.18
C ASP A 120 1.50 6.36 5.47
N PHE A 121 1.06 6.53 6.70
CA PHE A 121 0.37 7.71 7.17
C PHE A 121 0.99 8.23 8.47
N PHE A 122 1.31 9.52 8.51
CA PHE A 122 1.74 10.17 9.75
C PHE A 122 0.54 10.74 10.49
N THR A 123 0.31 10.25 11.68
CA THR A 123 -0.88 10.56 12.48
C THR A 123 -0.91 12.00 13.02
N GLY A 124 0.20 12.72 12.93
CA GLY A 124 0.29 14.10 13.38
C GLY A 124 0.23 14.31 14.91
N PRO A 125 0.46 15.54 15.36
CA PRO A 125 0.40 15.88 16.77
C PRO A 125 -1.03 15.81 17.32
N PRO A 126 -1.21 15.80 18.65
CA PRO A 126 -2.51 16.04 19.27
C PRO A 126 -3.10 17.36 18.78
N THR A 127 -4.39 17.35 18.43
CA THR A 127 -5.10 18.52 17.89
C THR A 127 -6.55 18.52 18.33
N THR A 128 -7.22 19.66 18.25
CA THR A 128 -8.69 19.79 18.43
C THR A 128 -9.43 19.78 17.11
N SER A 129 -8.73 19.63 15.98
CA SER A 129 -9.34 19.56 14.66
C SER A 129 -10.28 18.37 14.54
N LEU A 130 -11.48 18.60 14.05
CA LEU A 130 -12.46 17.55 13.74
C LEU A 130 -12.34 17.05 12.29
N ASN A 131 -11.28 17.38 11.59
CA ASN A 131 -11.06 16.85 10.25
C ASN A 131 -10.89 15.33 10.27
N ASN A 132 -11.34 14.71 9.17
CA ASN A 132 -11.06 13.31 8.89
C ASN A 132 -10.04 13.23 7.77
N MET A 133 -8.96 12.47 8.01
CA MET A 133 -8.01 12.05 6.98
C MET A 133 -8.44 10.70 6.47
N ARG A 134 -8.58 10.56 5.14
CA ARG A 134 -9.19 9.39 4.51
C ARG A 134 -8.40 8.94 3.30
N VAL A 135 -8.43 7.63 3.05
CA VAL A 135 -8.16 7.05 1.74
C VAL A 135 -9.39 6.24 1.36
N LEU A 136 -10.01 6.54 0.23
CA LEU A 136 -11.28 5.97 -0.19
C LEU A 136 -11.17 5.45 -1.62
N LEU A 137 -11.69 4.25 -1.86
CA LEU A 137 -11.81 3.62 -3.18
C LEU A 137 -13.26 3.70 -3.63
N TYR A 138 -13.49 4.26 -4.80
CA TYR A 138 -14.83 4.45 -5.37
C TYR A 138 -15.10 3.57 -6.57
N ASP A 139 -16.40 3.34 -6.84
CA ASP A 139 -16.90 2.83 -8.12
C ASP A 139 -17.00 3.95 -9.17
N ALA A 140 -17.25 3.57 -10.43
CA ALA A 140 -17.37 4.49 -11.56
C ALA A 140 -18.48 5.56 -11.43
N ALA A 141 -19.45 5.37 -10.54
CA ALA A 141 -20.46 6.37 -10.25
C ALA A 141 -20.00 7.43 -9.23
N GLY A 142 -18.84 7.21 -8.57
CA GLY A 142 -18.29 8.10 -7.54
C GLY A 142 -19.18 8.21 -6.28
N THR A 143 -20.11 7.27 -6.10
CA THR A 143 -21.10 7.33 -5.02
C THR A 143 -20.96 6.19 -4.01
N ARG A 144 -20.44 5.05 -4.44
CA ARG A 144 -20.19 3.89 -3.57
C ARG A 144 -18.72 3.84 -3.17
N ILE A 145 -18.48 3.80 -1.88
CA ILE A 145 -17.16 3.56 -1.34
C ILE A 145 -16.97 2.04 -1.23
N LEU A 146 -16.20 1.48 -2.17
CA LEU A 146 -15.92 0.05 -2.22
C LEU A 146 -15.10 -0.40 -1.02
N ALA A 147 -14.11 0.40 -0.62
CA ALA A 147 -13.32 0.25 0.59
C ALA A 147 -12.77 1.61 1.02
N GLY A 148 -12.51 1.80 2.31
CA GLY A 148 -11.90 3.04 2.81
C GLY A 148 -11.38 2.91 4.22
N LEU A 149 -10.45 3.80 4.57
CA LEU A 149 -10.01 4.08 5.94
C LEU A 149 -10.21 5.56 6.24
N SER A 150 -10.66 5.88 7.45
CA SER A 150 -10.94 7.24 7.90
C SER A 150 -10.46 7.44 9.33
N MET A 151 -9.55 8.37 9.55
CA MET A 151 -9.09 8.76 10.90
C MET A 151 -9.60 10.15 11.27
N VAL A 152 -10.13 10.27 12.47
CA VAL A 152 -10.53 11.57 13.05
C VAL A 152 -9.30 12.20 13.72
N GLU A 153 -8.92 13.40 13.33
CA GLU A 153 -7.70 14.06 13.77
C GLU A 153 -7.64 14.34 15.27
N SER A 154 -8.73 14.76 15.90
CA SER A 154 -8.74 15.09 17.32
C SER A 154 -8.64 13.88 18.24
N THR A 155 -9.16 12.74 17.82
CA THR A 155 -9.23 11.51 18.63
C THR A 155 -8.23 10.45 18.19
N LYS A 156 -7.68 10.59 16.97
CA LYS A 156 -6.88 9.57 16.29
C LYS A 156 -7.61 8.21 16.14
N VAL A 157 -8.93 8.20 16.30
CA VAL A 157 -9.74 7.00 16.08
C VAL A 157 -9.78 6.70 14.59
N ILE A 158 -9.42 5.45 14.25
CA ILE A 158 -9.47 4.92 12.89
C ILE A 158 -10.72 4.06 12.71
N SER A 159 -11.39 4.23 11.57
CA SER A 159 -12.58 3.49 11.16
C SER A 159 -12.42 2.95 9.75
N GLY A 160 -12.98 1.78 9.48
CA GLY A 160 -13.18 1.26 8.14
C GLY A 160 -14.38 1.95 7.47
N VAL A 161 -14.37 2.04 6.14
CA VAL A 161 -15.50 2.56 5.35
C VAL A 161 -15.83 1.54 4.27
N ALA A 162 -17.12 1.24 4.08
CA ALA A 162 -17.59 0.38 3.00
C ALA A 162 -19.04 0.67 2.63
N TYR A 163 -19.42 0.41 1.38
CA TYR A 163 -20.80 0.33 0.96
C TYR A 163 -21.40 -0.96 1.52
N TYR A 164 -22.46 -0.83 2.32
CA TYR A 164 -22.96 -1.94 3.12
C TYR A 164 -24.50 -1.93 3.17
N ASP A 165 -25.08 -3.13 3.21
CA ASP A 165 -26.51 -3.32 3.42
C ASP A 165 -26.80 -3.53 4.91
N ASN A 166 -27.37 -2.51 5.54
CA ASN A 166 -27.80 -2.55 6.94
C ASN A 166 -29.32 -2.67 7.09
N THR A 167 -30.02 -3.12 6.06
CA THR A 167 -31.51 -3.21 6.12
C THR A 167 -31.99 -4.18 7.19
N ALA A 168 -31.27 -5.27 7.44
CA ALA A 168 -31.54 -6.19 8.54
C ALA A 168 -31.41 -5.55 9.93
N GLY A 169 -30.59 -4.51 10.08
CA GLY A 169 -30.44 -3.70 11.30
C GLY A 169 -31.37 -2.47 11.36
N GLY A 170 -32.31 -2.34 10.43
CA GLY A 170 -33.22 -1.20 10.34
C GLY A 170 -32.64 0.03 9.66
N GLY A 171 -31.46 -0.10 9.02
CA GLY A 171 -30.82 0.95 8.23
C GLY A 171 -31.13 0.84 6.74
N SER A 172 -30.25 1.35 5.90
CA SER A 172 -30.34 1.35 4.43
C SER A 172 -29.08 0.75 3.80
N VAL A 173 -29.10 0.59 2.48
CA VAL A 173 -27.90 0.24 1.70
C VAL A 173 -27.17 1.54 1.33
N THR A 174 -26.05 1.80 1.98
CA THR A 174 -25.27 3.04 1.79
C THR A 174 -23.82 2.88 2.28
N ASN A 175 -23.04 3.96 2.26
CA ASN A 175 -21.68 3.96 2.83
C ASN A 175 -21.75 4.05 4.37
N TYR A 176 -21.09 3.12 5.05
CA TYR A 176 -21.03 3.06 6.52
C TYR A 176 -19.62 3.17 7.04
N LEU A 177 -19.50 3.71 8.25
CA LEU A 177 -18.28 3.68 9.06
C LEU A 177 -18.33 2.47 10.02
N PHE A 178 -17.22 1.76 10.13
CA PHE A 178 -17.08 0.58 10.98
C PHE A 178 -16.00 0.80 12.03
N ASN A 179 -16.32 0.54 13.29
CA ASN A 179 -15.31 0.46 14.33
C ASN A 179 -14.40 -0.75 14.08
N LEU A 180 -13.09 -0.52 14.07
CA LEU A 180 -12.09 -1.56 13.80
C LEU A 180 -11.63 -2.32 15.06
N GLY A 181 -12.33 -2.08 16.18
CA GLY A 181 -12.12 -2.78 17.46
C GLY A 181 -13.13 -2.35 18.53
N THR A 182 -13.12 -3.06 19.64
CA THR A 182 -13.93 -2.74 20.82
C THR A 182 -13.02 -2.74 22.04
N PRO A 183 -12.66 -1.57 22.61
CA PRO A 183 -13.06 -0.20 22.21
C PRO A 183 -12.54 0.18 20.81
N PRO A 184 -13.04 1.28 20.20
CA PRO A 184 -12.52 1.81 18.93
C PRO A 184 -11.01 1.99 18.96
N VAL A 185 -10.35 1.60 17.87
CA VAL A 185 -8.88 1.66 17.77
C VAL A 185 -8.44 3.11 17.63
N THR A 186 -7.53 3.53 18.51
CA THR A 186 -6.89 4.84 18.48
C THR A 186 -5.43 4.68 18.07
N LEU A 187 -5.02 5.35 17.01
CA LEU A 187 -3.62 5.36 16.58
C LEU A 187 -2.77 6.26 17.50
N PRO A 188 -1.50 5.92 17.75
CA PRO A 188 -0.62 6.79 18.51
C PRO A 188 -0.37 8.10 17.75
N ALA A 189 -0.32 9.24 18.46
CA ALA A 189 0.02 10.52 17.87
C ALA A 189 1.52 10.59 17.48
N ASN A 190 1.87 11.48 16.55
CA ASN A 190 3.23 11.71 16.06
C ASN A 190 3.95 10.43 15.57
N THR A 191 3.22 9.54 14.91
CA THR A 191 3.75 8.23 14.51
C THR A 191 3.43 7.95 13.05
N TRP A 192 4.42 7.46 12.30
CA TRP A 192 4.18 6.84 11.01
C TRP A 192 3.58 5.44 11.21
N VAL A 193 2.50 5.17 10.52
CA VAL A 193 1.79 3.88 10.55
C VAL A 193 1.58 3.37 9.15
N ARG A 194 1.92 2.10 8.91
CA ARG A 194 1.55 1.39 7.68
C ARG A 194 0.17 0.78 7.87
N MET A 195 -0.75 1.08 6.97
CA MET A 195 -2.09 0.51 6.99
C MET A 195 -2.63 0.34 5.58
N GLY A 196 -3.70 -0.42 5.46
CA GLY A 196 -4.28 -0.67 4.16
C GLY A 196 -5.68 -1.25 4.21
N MET A 197 -6.27 -1.37 3.03
CA MET A 197 -7.60 -1.91 2.78
C MET A 197 -7.62 -2.74 1.52
N SER A 198 -8.48 -3.74 1.46
CA SER A 198 -8.76 -4.51 0.26
C SER A 198 -10.26 -4.59 -0.04
N PHE A 199 -10.58 -4.71 -1.32
CA PHE A 199 -11.93 -4.97 -1.80
C PHE A 199 -11.91 -6.13 -2.78
N ASN A 200 -12.75 -7.14 -2.53
CA ASN A 200 -12.94 -8.27 -3.42
C ASN A 200 -14.20 -8.04 -4.27
N LYS A 201 -14.01 -7.75 -5.56
CA LYS A 201 -15.12 -7.53 -6.50
C LYS A 201 -16.08 -8.72 -6.57
N THR A 202 -15.60 -9.95 -6.47
CA THR A 202 -16.43 -11.14 -6.63
C THR A 202 -17.39 -11.34 -5.46
N THR A 203 -16.90 -11.12 -4.24
CA THR A 203 -17.65 -11.41 -3.01
C THR A 203 -18.25 -10.18 -2.35
N GLY A 204 -17.72 -8.99 -2.64
CA GLY A 204 -18.02 -7.75 -1.93
C GLY A 204 -17.28 -7.63 -0.60
N GLU A 205 -16.42 -8.59 -0.24
CA GLU A 205 -15.67 -8.53 1.01
C GLU A 205 -14.73 -7.32 1.02
N VAL A 206 -14.74 -6.60 2.15
CA VAL A 206 -13.83 -5.49 2.43
C VAL A 206 -13.04 -5.83 3.67
N LYS A 207 -11.72 -5.68 3.62
CA LYS A 207 -10.83 -5.87 4.78
C LYS A 207 -10.04 -4.60 5.07
N TRP A 208 -9.70 -4.43 6.34
CA TRP A 208 -8.85 -3.35 6.83
C TRP A 208 -7.79 -3.91 7.75
N ARG A 209 -6.54 -3.53 7.53
CA ARG A 209 -5.41 -3.95 8.37
C ARG A 209 -4.52 -2.75 8.71
N GLY A 210 -3.96 -2.80 9.91
CA GLY A 210 -3.02 -1.79 10.40
C GLY A 210 -2.69 -1.99 11.87
N PRO A 211 -1.93 -1.07 12.48
CA PRO A 211 -1.55 -1.18 13.88
C PRO A 211 -2.77 -1.24 14.82
N GLY A 212 -2.93 -2.39 15.48
CA GLY A 212 -4.00 -2.61 16.43
C GLY A 212 -5.35 -2.97 15.83
N PHE A 213 -5.47 -3.16 14.52
CA PHE A 213 -6.71 -3.60 13.88
C PHE A 213 -6.50 -4.58 12.72
N ASN A 214 -7.45 -5.51 12.63
CA ASN A 214 -7.58 -6.46 11.53
C ASN A 214 -9.07 -6.82 11.43
N GLY A 215 -9.82 -6.07 10.62
CA GLY A 215 -11.27 -6.19 10.49
C GLY A 215 -11.71 -6.51 9.08
N PHE A 216 -12.94 -7.01 8.94
CA PHE A 216 -13.57 -7.20 7.65
C PHE A 216 -15.09 -7.09 7.74
N VAL A 217 -15.73 -6.84 6.60
CA VAL A 217 -17.19 -6.94 6.40
C VAL A 217 -17.50 -7.54 5.03
N MET A 218 -18.67 -8.15 4.92
CA MET A 218 -19.24 -8.45 3.62
C MET A 218 -20.04 -7.23 3.16
N GLY A 219 -19.44 -6.45 2.27
CA GLY A 219 -20.06 -5.24 1.71
C GLY A 219 -21.13 -5.57 0.68
N ALA A 220 -21.94 -4.58 0.33
CA ALA A 220 -23.01 -4.68 -0.67
C ALA A 220 -22.54 -4.28 -2.09
N ALA A 221 -21.23 -4.19 -2.31
CA ALA A 221 -20.64 -3.74 -3.58
C ALA A 221 -20.12 -4.88 -4.46
N ALA A 222 -20.52 -6.13 -4.23
CA ALA A 222 -20.14 -7.25 -5.09
C ALA A 222 -20.52 -6.97 -6.57
N GLY A 223 -19.60 -7.23 -7.48
CA GLY A 223 -19.77 -7.00 -8.92
C GLY A 223 -19.40 -5.59 -9.41
N TYR A 224 -19.26 -4.60 -8.54
CA TYR A 224 -18.80 -3.26 -8.96
C TYR A 224 -17.30 -3.21 -9.19
N ASP A 225 -16.89 -2.44 -10.20
CA ASP A 225 -15.48 -2.22 -10.52
C ASP A 225 -14.94 -0.98 -9.83
N PRO A 226 -13.70 -1.03 -9.29
CA PRO A 226 -13.01 0.15 -8.80
C PRO A 226 -12.65 1.09 -9.97
N ASP A 227 -12.81 2.39 -9.73
CA ASP A 227 -12.55 3.44 -10.72
C ASP A 227 -11.57 4.50 -10.24
N GLU A 228 -11.69 4.95 -8.99
CA GLU A 228 -10.87 6.02 -8.44
C GLU A 228 -10.51 5.76 -6.98
N ALA A 229 -9.28 6.14 -6.63
CA ALA A 229 -8.78 6.10 -5.26
C ALA A 229 -8.33 7.49 -4.83
N ASP A 230 -8.95 8.00 -3.78
CA ASP A 230 -8.76 9.37 -3.29
C ASP A 230 -8.02 9.42 -1.97
N LEU A 231 -7.09 10.37 -1.85
CA LEU A 231 -6.54 10.84 -0.58
C LEU A 231 -7.26 12.12 -0.18
N ILE A 232 -7.85 12.15 1.01
CA ILE A 232 -8.84 13.17 1.36
C ILE A 232 -8.61 13.71 2.77
N ALA A 233 -8.76 15.03 2.92
CA ALA A 233 -9.00 15.69 4.20
C ALA A 233 -10.35 16.39 4.16
N THR A 234 -11.28 16.04 5.06
CA THR A 234 -12.62 16.66 5.06
C THR A 234 -13.00 17.15 6.46
N ALA A 235 -13.79 18.22 6.54
CA ALA A 235 -14.40 18.66 7.78
C ALA A 235 -15.29 17.57 8.40
N GLY A 236 -15.09 17.27 9.66
CA GLY A 236 -15.79 16.20 10.39
C GLY A 236 -17.09 16.64 11.09
N GLY A 237 -17.56 17.86 10.87
CA GLY A 237 -18.81 18.36 11.46
C GLY A 237 -18.86 19.86 11.65
N ALA A 238 -20.04 20.37 12.02
CA ALA A 238 -20.32 21.79 12.11
C ALA A 238 -19.44 22.56 13.13
N ALA A 239 -18.90 21.87 14.12
CA ALA A 239 -18.02 22.47 15.11
C ALA A 239 -16.53 22.51 14.68
N ASN A 240 -16.18 22.02 13.49
CA ASN A 240 -14.80 22.08 13.00
C ASN A 240 -14.41 23.54 12.73
N ASN A 241 -13.38 24.01 13.40
CA ASN A 241 -12.84 25.36 13.27
C ASN A 241 -11.30 25.40 13.32
N VAL A 242 -10.68 24.24 13.23
CA VAL A 242 -9.22 24.07 13.29
C VAL A 242 -8.77 23.24 12.10
N ALA A 243 -7.85 23.79 11.31
CA ALA A 243 -7.17 23.03 10.27
C ALA A 243 -6.29 21.92 10.88
N SER A 244 -6.03 20.88 10.10
CA SER A 244 -5.04 19.85 10.41
C SER A 244 -4.33 19.41 9.15
N THR A 245 -3.20 18.73 9.30
CA THR A 245 -2.43 18.20 8.17
C THR A 245 -2.22 16.70 8.35
N GLY A 246 -2.50 15.93 7.30
CA GLY A 246 -2.09 14.53 7.19
C GLY A 246 -0.90 14.40 6.26
N LEU A 247 0.11 13.56 6.61
CA LEU A 247 1.19 13.21 5.70
C LEU A 247 1.00 11.79 5.20
N PHE A 248 1.23 11.60 3.90
CA PHE A 248 1.08 10.32 3.21
C PHE A 248 2.37 9.98 2.47
N ASP A 249 2.72 8.69 2.47
CA ASP A 249 3.89 8.17 1.76
C ASP A 249 3.67 6.72 1.34
N ASN A 250 4.54 6.21 0.48
CA ASN A 250 4.61 4.80 0.09
C ASN A 250 3.24 4.19 -0.28
N LEU A 251 2.45 4.94 -1.05
CA LEU A 251 1.17 4.46 -1.57
C LEU A 251 1.42 3.32 -2.55
N LEU A 252 0.76 2.20 -2.32
CA LEU A 252 0.76 1.02 -3.18
C LEU A 252 -0.67 0.66 -3.52
N ILE A 253 -0.98 0.55 -4.82
CA ILE A 253 -2.24 -0.01 -5.30
C ILE A 253 -1.89 -1.20 -6.19
N ARG A 254 -2.46 -2.37 -5.88
CA ARG A 254 -2.25 -3.59 -6.66
C ARG A 254 -3.52 -4.41 -6.79
N ASN A 255 -3.56 -5.31 -7.78
CA ASN A 255 -4.62 -6.29 -7.91
C ASN A 255 -4.05 -7.71 -7.71
N THR A 256 -4.77 -8.53 -6.95
CA THR A 256 -4.32 -9.86 -6.52
C THR A 256 -5.43 -10.89 -6.68
N ALA A 257 -5.03 -12.17 -6.79
CA ALA A 257 -5.98 -13.29 -6.81
C ALA A 257 -6.37 -13.73 -5.40
N THR A 258 -5.50 -13.51 -4.44
CA THR A 258 -5.67 -13.79 -3.00
C THR A 258 -5.35 -12.53 -2.21
N ASP A 259 -5.97 -12.37 -1.05
CA ASP A 259 -5.71 -11.23 -0.16
C ASP A 259 -4.29 -11.31 0.43
N THR A 260 -3.46 -10.33 0.09
CA THR A 260 -2.08 -10.18 0.57
C THR A 260 -1.89 -8.85 1.33
N LEU A 261 -2.99 -8.24 1.74
CA LEU A 261 -3.01 -6.93 2.39
C LEU A 261 -2.13 -6.88 3.63
N LEU A 262 -1.14 -5.98 3.64
CA LEU A 262 -0.11 -5.85 4.68
C LEU A 262 0.57 -7.18 5.07
N GLU A 263 0.45 -8.18 4.24
CA GLU A 263 1.42 -9.24 4.34
C GLU A 263 2.76 -8.58 4.06
N VAL A 264 3.71 -8.77 4.96
CA VAL A 264 5.11 -8.52 4.60
C VAL A 264 5.26 -9.29 3.31
N ASP A 265 5.45 -8.58 2.19
CA ASP A 265 5.75 -9.24 0.93
C ASP A 265 6.82 -10.26 1.31
N GLY A 266 6.38 -11.52 1.44
CA GLY A 266 7.30 -12.60 1.72
C GLY A 266 8.20 -12.57 0.54
N ILE A 267 9.26 -11.77 0.68
CA ILE A 267 10.34 -11.56 -0.26
C ILE A 267 9.85 -11.93 -1.66
N GLN A 268 9.48 -10.93 -2.45
CA GLN A 268 9.19 -11.13 -3.86
C GLN A 268 10.30 -12.03 -4.38
N SER A 269 9.97 -13.29 -4.58
CA SER A 269 10.84 -14.23 -5.30
C SER A 269 10.85 -13.79 -6.76
N SER A 270 11.44 -12.65 -7.03
CA SER A 270 11.92 -12.28 -8.34
C SER A 270 13.11 -13.20 -8.62
N ALA A 271 12.88 -14.18 -9.48
CA ALA A 271 13.73 -15.31 -9.77
C ALA A 271 13.98 -16.14 -8.49
N SER A 272 13.27 -17.23 -8.33
CA SER A 272 13.29 -18.08 -7.14
C SER A 272 14.72 -18.42 -6.73
N MET A 273 15.26 -17.67 -5.75
CA MET A 273 16.53 -18.03 -5.14
C MET A 273 16.44 -19.50 -4.74
N SER A 274 17.34 -20.31 -5.23
CA SER A 274 17.43 -21.72 -4.90
C SER A 274 18.59 -21.94 -3.95
N VAL A 275 18.33 -22.63 -2.84
CA VAL A 275 19.37 -23.03 -1.89
C VAL A 275 19.38 -24.54 -1.78
N PHE A 276 20.46 -25.16 -2.25
CA PHE A 276 20.58 -26.62 -2.28
C PHE A 276 22.03 -27.07 -2.07
N PRO A 277 22.21 -28.28 -1.48
CA PRO A 277 21.19 -29.07 -0.81
C PRO A 277 20.69 -28.42 0.47
N ASN A 278 19.44 -28.66 0.84
CA ASN A 278 18.91 -28.29 2.14
C ASN A 278 17.97 -29.42 2.62
N PRO A 279 18.35 -30.23 3.61
CA PRO A 279 19.49 -30.12 4.53
C PRO A 279 20.86 -30.36 3.89
N ALA A 280 21.89 -29.66 4.40
CA ALA A 280 23.26 -29.67 3.91
C ALA A 280 24.29 -30.14 4.96
N SER A 281 25.43 -30.75 4.52
CA SER A 281 26.48 -31.20 5.41
C SER A 281 27.78 -30.37 5.33
N GLY A 282 28.21 -29.98 4.14
CA GLY A 282 29.49 -29.28 3.95
C GLY A 282 29.33 -27.90 3.29
N PHE A 283 28.47 -27.79 2.31
CA PHE A 283 28.26 -26.55 1.55
C PHE A 283 26.81 -26.41 1.11
N ILE A 284 26.44 -25.19 0.80
CA ILE A 284 25.19 -24.84 0.14
C ILE A 284 25.49 -24.04 -1.13
N ASN A 285 24.73 -24.32 -2.18
CA ASN A 285 24.72 -23.51 -3.40
C ASN A 285 23.51 -22.58 -3.33
N ILE A 286 23.73 -21.35 -3.71
CA ILE A 286 22.72 -20.30 -3.82
C ILE A 286 22.71 -19.90 -5.29
N ALA A 287 21.58 -20.04 -5.95
CA ALA A 287 21.42 -19.77 -7.37
C ALA A 287 20.25 -18.82 -7.62
N ASN A 288 20.27 -18.17 -8.78
CA ASN A 288 19.26 -17.22 -9.25
C ASN A 288 19.12 -15.96 -8.36
N VAL A 289 20.23 -15.36 -7.93
CA VAL A 289 20.25 -14.09 -7.19
C VAL A 289 20.95 -13.03 -8.04
N PRO A 290 20.22 -12.25 -8.85
CA PRO A 290 20.82 -11.17 -9.64
C PRO A 290 21.56 -10.18 -8.75
N GLY A 291 22.82 -9.88 -9.12
CA GLY A 291 23.62 -8.89 -8.41
C GLY A 291 23.92 -9.23 -6.95
N LEU A 292 24.12 -10.51 -6.63
CA LEU A 292 24.46 -10.96 -5.27
C LEU A 292 25.67 -10.19 -4.71
N ARG A 293 25.47 -9.53 -3.56
CA ARG A 293 26.46 -8.66 -2.90
C ARG A 293 26.95 -9.21 -1.57
N SER A 294 26.06 -9.85 -0.81
CA SER A 294 26.45 -10.42 0.47
C SER A 294 25.53 -11.54 0.92
N ILE A 295 26.12 -12.44 1.71
CA ILE A 295 25.43 -13.54 2.37
C ILE A 295 25.78 -13.46 3.86
N ALA A 296 24.77 -13.62 4.73
CA ALA A 296 24.93 -13.79 6.15
C ALA A 296 24.17 -15.02 6.63
N ILE A 297 24.77 -15.82 7.48
CA ILE A 297 24.13 -16.95 8.17
C ILE A 297 24.06 -16.59 9.65
N VAL A 298 22.85 -16.66 10.22
CA VAL A 298 22.61 -16.38 11.63
C VAL A 298 22.02 -17.58 12.34
N ASP A 299 22.42 -17.79 13.59
CA ASP A 299 21.82 -18.82 14.45
C ASP A 299 20.44 -18.38 14.98
N LEU A 300 19.75 -19.27 15.68
CA LEU A 300 18.41 -19.00 16.22
C LEU A 300 18.39 -17.91 17.32
N ASN A 301 19.56 -17.52 17.83
CA ASN A 301 19.70 -16.42 18.78
C ASN A 301 19.98 -15.07 18.09
N GLY A 302 19.98 -15.05 16.75
CA GLY A 302 20.26 -13.85 15.95
C GLY A 302 21.74 -13.51 15.80
N ARG A 303 22.67 -14.36 16.24
CA ARG A 303 24.09 -14.15 16.11
C ARG A 303 24.55 -14.54 14.71
N THR A 304 25.24 -13.64 14.00
CA THR A 304 25.90 -13.97 12.71
C THR A 304 27.05 -14.95 12.94
N VAL A 305 26.92 -16.13 12.36
CA VAL A 305 27.93 -17.20 12.44
C VAL A 305 28.78 -17.26 11.20
N LYS A 306 28.33 -16.73 10.07
CA LYS A 306 29.12 -16.62 8.84
C LYS A 306 28.64 -15.43 8.01
N SER A 307 29.59 -14.73 7.35
CA SER A 307 29.27 -13.65 6.40
C SER A 307 30.27 -13.68 5.25
N VAL A 308 29.77 -13.54 4.02
CA VAL A 308 30.57 -13.52 2.79
C VAL A 308 30.10 -12.38 1.91
N ARG A 309 31.03 -11.65 1.28
CA ARG A 309 30.73 -10.60 0.30
C ARG A 309 31.08 -11.06 -1.11
N TYR A 310 30.28 -10.58 -2.07
CA TYR A 310 30.41 -10.87 -3.50
C TYR A 310 30.35 -9.57 -4.30
N GLU A 311 30.77 -9.60 -5.55
CA GLU A 311 30.80 -8.44 -6.45
C GLU A 311 29.77 -8.62 -7.59
N GLY A 312 28.49 -8.77 -7.25
CA GLY A 312 27.42 -8.78 -8.24
C GLY A 312 27.31 -10.06 -9.08
N VAL A 313 27.63 -11.23 -8.51
CA VAL A 313 27.42 -12.54 -9.16
C VAL A 313 25.94 -12.97 -9.08
N SER A 314 25.55 -13.97 -9.87
CA SER A 314 24.18 -14.53 -9.82
C SER A 314 24.08 -15.79 -8.97
N ASP A 315 25.19 -16.47 -8.76
CA ASP A 315 25.26 -17.76 -8.08
C ASP A 315 26.48 -17.81 -7.16
N ALA A 316 26.35 -18.49 -6.02
CA ALA A 316 27.42 -18.62 -5.06
C ALA A 316 27.38 -19.97 -4.35
N THR A 317 28.57 -20.45 -3.94
CA THR A 317 28.70 -21.60 -3.05
C THR A 317 29.26 -21.13 -1.71
N VAL A 318 28.63 -21.54 -0.63
CA VAL A 318 29.04 -21.21 0.74
C VAL A 318 29.38 -22.47 1.48
N ASP A 319 30.62 -22.54 1.94
CA ASP A 319 31.09 -23.61 2.84
C ASP A 319 30.47 -23.39 4.24
N ILE A 320 29.78 -24.40 4.75
CA ILE A 320 29.16 -24.43 6.07
C ILE A 320 29.68 -25.58 6.93
N SER A 321 30.81 -26.21 6.54
CA SER A 321 31.38 -27.37 7.22
C SER A 321 31.69 -27.11 8.70
N GLU A 322 32.08 -25.88 9.04
CA GLU A 322 32.41 -25.45 10.39
C GLU A 322 31.20 -25.21 11.31
N LEU A 323 29.99 -25.13 10.72
CA LEU A 323 28.80 -24.92 11.52
C LEU A 323 28.33 -26.18 12.22
N ALA A 324 27.90 -26.06 13.45
CA ALA A 324 27.28 -27.17 14.18
C ALA A 324 26.01 -27.64 13.51
N ALA A 325 25.62 -28.91 13.70
CA ALA A 325 24.32 -29.38 13.23
C ALA A 325 23.19 -28.60 13.88
N GLY A 326 22.25 -28.14 13.06
CA GLY A 326 21.15 -27.30 13.56
C GLY A 326 20.44 -26.50 12.47
N MET A 327 19.50 -25.66 12.89
CA MET A 327 18.78 -24.72 12.02
C MET A 327 19.44 -23.35 12.05
N TYR A 328 19.48 -22.70 10.87
CA TYR A 328 20.03 -21.37 10.67
C TYR A 328 19.14 -20.58 9.72
N LEU A 329 19.24 -19.26 9.80
CA LEU A 329 18.66 -18.34 8.82
C LEU A 329 19.77 -17.84 7.91
N LEU A 330 19.60 -18.07 6.61
CA LEU A 330 20.45 -17.57 5.53
C LEU A 330 19.83 -16.29 5.00
N SER A 331 20.55 -15.18 5.09
CA SER A 331 20.16 -13.87 4.54
C SER A 331 21.06 -13.56 3.35
N VAL A 332 20.46 -13.28 2.21
CA VAL A 332 21.14 -13.04 0.93
C VAL A 332 20.73 -11.68 0.41
N ASN A 333 21.71 -10.80 0.15
CA ASN A 333 21.48 -9.46 -0.38
C ASN A 333 21.93 -9.37 -1.84
N GLY A 334 21.06 -8.93 -2.73
CA GLY A 334 21.29 -8.73 -4.16
C GLY A 334 20.64 -7.44 -4.68
N ASP A 335 20.55 -7.29 -6.00
CA ASP A 335 19.97 -6.09 -6.63
C ASP A 335 18.49 -5.91 -6.31
N SER A 336 17.76 -6.99 -6.04
CA SER A 336 16.35 -6.99 -5.67
C SER A 336 16.11 -6.85 -4.16
N GLY A 337 17.13 -6.55 -3.36
CA GLY A 337 17.04 -6.46 -1.90
C GLY A 337 17.56 -7.68 -1.16
N THR A 338 17.08 -7.90 0.06
CA THR A 338 17.54 -8.99 0.95
C THR A 338 16.51 -10.10 1.03
N VAL A 339 16.94 -11.33 0.74
CA VAL A 339 16.11 -12.54 0.85
C VAL A 339 16.60 -13.38 2.02
N THR A 340 15.68 -13.91 2.85
CA THR A 340 16.01 -14.79 3.97
C THR A 340 15.36 -16.16 3.81
N GLN A 341 16.16 -17.23 3.97
CA GLN A 341 15.69 -18.62 3.88
C GLN A 341 16.22 -19.46 5.05
N LYS A 342 15.38 -20.37 5.54
CA LYS A 342 15.79 -21.35 6.54
C LYS A 342 16.67 -22.44 5.90
N ILE A 343 17.82 -22.72 6.48
CA ILE A 343 18.68 -23.84 6.13
C ILE A 343 18.88 -24.79 7.31
N VAL A 344 19.10 -26.06 7.02
CA VAL A 344 19.36 -27.10 8.01
C VAL A 344 20.73 -27.70 7.76
N LYS A 345 21.63 -27.58 8.74
CA LYS A 345 22.94 -28.23 8.77
C LYS A 345 22.80 -29.61 9.43
N LYS A 346 23.26 -30.64 8.74
CA LYS A 346 23.41 -32.02 9.25
C LYS A 346 24.71 -32.22 9.99
#